data_461454095e66600cab8fc5c668603739
#
_entry.id   461454095e66600cab8fc5c668603739
#
_cell.length_a   1.000
_cell.length_b   1.000
_cell.length_c   1.000
_cell.angle_alpha   90.00
_cell.angle_beta   90.00
_cell.angle_gamma   90.00
#
_symmetry.space_group_name_H-M   'P 1'
#
loop_
_entity.id
_entity.type
_entity.pdbx_description
1 polymer ?
#
loop_
_entity_poly.entity_id
_entity_poly.type
_entity_poly.pdbx_seq_one_letter_code
_entity_poly.pdbx_strand_id
1 'polypeptide(L)'
;MSNNYKESFEQIKIAEFPDAITSRGTKHLKELIEAKKQGFKSYIFYLVQREDCGYFKIAKDIDKKYKIAYDEAIRSGVKIFCYNCKLSNKDIKLNRQINYE
;
A
#
# COMPACT_ATOMS: atom_id res chain seq x y z
N MET A 1 -9.09 30.73 1.48
CA MET A 1 -8.89 30.09 1.53
C MET A 1 -8.75 29.86 1.83
N SER A 2 -8.86 30.07 1.81
CA SER A 2 -8.71 29.47 2.05
C SER A 2 -8.22 28.87 2.14
N ASN A 3 -7.87 28.67 2.48
CA ASN A 3 -7.34 27.95 2.59
C ASN A 3 -6.70 27.38 2.40
N ASN A 4 -6.54 27.92 2.80
CA ASN A 4 -5.60 27.44 2.09
C ASN A 4 -4.84 26.30 2.62
N TYR A 5 -4.34 26.34 3.77
CA TYR A 5 -3.80 25.23 4.49
C TYR A 5 -4.80 24.08 4.55
N LYS A 6 -6.01 24.40 4.86
CA LYS A 6 -7.07 23.41 4.91
C LYS A 6 -7.33 22.82 3.54
N GLU A 7 -7.26 23.62 2.51
CA GLU A 7 -7.45 23.12 1.17
C GLU A 7 -6.36 22.14 0.76
N SER A 8 -5.11 22.45 1.13
CA SER A 8 -4.04 21.53 0.83
C SER A 8 -4.24 20.19 1.52
N PHE A 9 -4.65 20.25 2.77
CA PHE A 9 -4.90 19.04 3.52
C PHE A 9 -6.02 18.21 2.92
N GLU A 10 -7.08 18.87 2.48
CA GLU A 10 -8.24 18.20 1.90
C GLU A 10 -7.93 17.58 0.55
N GLN A 11 -6.86 18.02 -0.10
CA GLN A 11 -6.49 17.49 -1.40
C GLN A 11 -5.67 16.21 -1.32
N ILE A 12 -5.27 15.81 -0.12
CA ILE A 12 -4.54 14.57 0.05
C ILE A 12 -5.50 13.41 -0.13
N LYS A 13 -5.22 12.58 -1.13
CA LYS A 13 -6.05 11.40 -1.42
C LYS A 13 -5.42 10.17 -0.81
N ILE A 14 -6.27 9.30 -0.32
CA ILE A 14 -5.85 8.07 0.34
C ILE A 14 -6.28 6.90 -0.53
N ALA A 15 -5.33 6.02 -0.84
CA ALA A 15 -5.61 4.78 -1.54
C ALA A 15 -5.76 3.67 -0.51
N GLU A 16 -6.72 2.77 -0.72
CA GLU A 16 -6.96 1.67 0.19
C GLU A 16 -6.93 0.35 -0.57
N PHE A 17 -6.44 -0.68 0.09
CA PHE A 17 -6.37 -2.02 -0.45
C PHE A 17 -6.67 -3.00 0.68
N PRO A 18 -7.37 -4.10 0.44
CA PRO A 18 -7.98 -4.51 -0.84
C PRO A 18 -9.40 -3.95 -1.00
N ASP A 19 -9.92 -4.04 -2.23
CA ASP A 19 -11.30 -3.63 -2.52
C ASP A 19 -12.31 -4.68 -2.08
N ALA A 20 -11.87 -5.92 -1.94
CA ALA A 20 -12.70 -7.04 -1.54
C ALA A 20 -11.80 -8.02 -0.80
N ILE A 21 -12.42 -8.99 -0.14
CA ILE A 21 -11.67 -10.02 0.58
C ILE A 21 -10.73 -10.75 -0.38
N THR A 22 -9.45 -10.86 0.01
CA THR A 22 -8.44 -11.50 -0.82
C THR A 22 -7.65 -12.53 -0.02
N SER A 23 -8.12 -13.77 -0.06
CA SER A 23 -7.39 -14.86 0.59
C SER A 23 -6.04 -15.11 -0.07
N ARG A 24 -5.96 -14.88 -1.39
CA ARG A 24 -4.68 -15.00 -2.10
C ARG A 24 -3.66 -13.99 -1.59
N GLY A 25 -4.10 -12.75 -1.40
CA GLY A 25 -3.20 -11.71 -0.89
C GLY A 25 -2.70 -12.03 0.51
N THR A 26 -3.58 -12.53 1.37
CA THR A 26 -3.20 -12.93 2.72
C THR A 26 -2.20 -14.06 2.68
N LYS A 27 -2.42 -15.06 1.83
CA LYS A 27 -1.49 -16.18 1.69
C LYS A 27 -0.14 -15.69 1.21
N HIS A 28 -0.13 -14.75 0.27
CA HIS A 28 1.12 -14.20 -0.25
C HIS A 28 1.92 -13.50 0.86
N LEU A 29 1.24 -12.72 1.70
CA LEU A 29 1.92 -12.08 2.83
C LEU A 29 2.52 -13.11 3.77
N LYS A 30 1.80 -14.18 4.05
CA LYS A 30 2.31 -15.23 4.93
C LYS A 30 3.52 -15.93 4.33
N GLU A 31 3.54 -16.10 3.02
CA GLU A 31 4.69 -16.68 2.33
C GLU A 31 5.91 -15.76 2.44
N LEU A 32 5.70 -14.46 2.34
CA LEU A 32 6.78 -13.49 2.51
C LEU A 32 7.33 -13.50 3.93
N ILE A 33 6.45 -13.63 4.92
CA ILE A 33 6.87 -13.73 6.31
C ILE A 33 7.72 -14.97 6.52
N GLU A 34 7.27 -16.09 5.96
CA GLU A 34 7.99 -17.35 6.11
C GLU A 34 9.36 -17.27 5.45
N ALA A 35 9.44 -16.67 4.26
CA ALA A 35 10.72 -16.48 3.58
C ALA A 35 11.66 -15.64 4.42
N LYS A 36 11.13 -14.59 5.06
CA LYS A 36 11.93 -13.73 5.91
C LYS A 36 12.50 -14.51 7.10
N LYS A 37 11.70 -15.39 7.69
CA LYS A 37 12.15 -16.22 8.81
C LYS A 37 13.27 -17.15 8.40
N GLN A 38 13.31 -17.55 7.14
CA GLN A 38 14.34 -18.42 6.62
C GLN A 38 15.59 -17.67 6.17
N GLY A 39 15.64 -16.37 6.39
CA GLY A 39 16.82 -15.58 6.09
C GLY A 39 16.81 -14.87 4.76
N PHE A 40 15.72 -14.99 3.99
CA PHE A 40 15.62 -14.29 2.72
C PHE A 40 15.16 -12.85 2.94
N LYS A 41 15.55 -11.97 2.03
CA LYS A 41 15.01 -10.61 2.00
C LYS A 41 13.65 -10.67 1.33
N SER A 42 12.66 -10.09 1.99
CA SER A 42 11.27 -10.13 1.49
C SER A 42 10.74 -8.73 1.34
N TYR A 43 10.08 -8.48 0.23
CA TYR A 43 9.52 -7.17 -0.10
C TYR A 43 8.11 -7.34 -0.62
N ILE A 44 7.27 -6.34 -0.37
CA ILE A 44 5.98 -6.25 -1.05
C ILE A 44 5.84 -4.86 -1.61
N PHE A 45 5.32 -4.78 -2.82
CA PHE A 45 5.22 -3.55 -3.59
C PHE A 45 3.75 -3.26 -3.85
N TYR A 46 3.29 -2.11 -3.41
CA TYR A 46 1.94 -1.65 -3.72
C TYR A 46 2.02 -0.53 -4.74
N LEU A 47 1.32 -0.70 -5.85
CA LEU A 47 1.27 0.31 -6.90
C LEU A 47 -0.11 0.92 -6.92
N VAL A 48 -0.18 2.21 -6.70
CA VAL A 48 -1.43 2.96 -6.74
C VAL A 48 -1.49 3.65 -8.10
N GLN A 49 -2.40 3.19 -8.96
CA GLN A 49 -2.47 3.69 -10.33
C GLN A 49 -3.24 5.01 -10.39
N ARG A 50 -2.77 5.97 -9.60
CA ARG A 50 -3.33 7.31 -9.54
C ARG A 50 -2.22 8.27 -9.17
N GLU A 51 -2.20 9.44 -9.81
CA GLU A 51 -1.18 10.45 -9.49
C GLU A 51 -1.53 11.24 -8.24
N ASP A 52 -2.82 11.32 -7.91
CA ASP A 52 -3.30 12.21 -6.86
C ASP A 52 -3.31 11.59 -5.48
N CYS A 53 -2.97 10.30 -5.36
CA CYS A 53 -2.92 9.66 -4.05
C CYS A 53 -1.56 9.88 -3.41
N GLY A 54 -1.59 10.37 -2.17
CA GLY A 54 -0.36 10.63 -1.42
C GLY A 54 -0.21 9.76 -0.19
N TYR A 55 -1.13 8.86 0.05
CA TYR A 55 -1.11 8.02 1.25
C TYR A 55 -1.79 6.68 0.94
N PHE A 56 -1.29 5.63 1.54
CA PHE A 56 -1.79 4.27 1.34
C PHE A 56 -2.14 3.65 2.68
N LYS A 57 -3.28 2.97 2.75
CA LYS A 57 -3.61 2.22 3.96
C LYS A 57 -4.36 0.95 3.61
N ILE A 58 -4.33 0.01 4.55
CA ILE A 58 -5.02 -1.27 4.36
C ILE A 58 -6.47 -1.11 4.80
N ALA A 59 -7.37 -1.60 3.97
CA ALA A 59 -8.81 -1.52 4.22
C ALA A 59 -9.23 -2.61 5.20
N LYS A 60 -8.95 -2.39 6.47
CA LYS A 60 -9.18 -3.39 7.51
C LYS A 60 -10.65 -3.74 7.68
N ASP A 61 -11.54 -2.82 7.32
CA ASP A 61 -12.98 -3.08 7.44
C ASP A 61 -13.47 -3.99 6.34
N ILE A 62 -12.73 -4.09 5.24
CA ILE A 62 -13.08 -4.96 4.12
C ILE A 62 -12.46 -6.34 4.31
N ASP A 63 -11.20 -6.39 4.74
CA ASP A 63 -10.51 -7.67 4.93
C ASP A 63 -9.63 -7.61 6.18
N LYS A 64 -10.19 -8.00 7.29
CA LYS A 64 -9.49 -7.98 8.57
C LYS A 64 -8.31 -8.95 8.58
N LYS A 65 -8.45 -10.10 7.94
CA LYS A 65 -7.36 -11.09 7.91
C LYS A 65 -6.16 -10.55 7.15
N TYR A 66 -6.41 -9.81 6.09
CA TYR A 66 -5.33 -9.19 5.34
C TYR A 66 -4.58 -8.17 6.20
N LYS A 67 -5.32 -7.34 6.93
CA LYS A 67 -4.71 -6.34 7.80
C LYS A 67 -3.84 -7.00 8.87
N ILE A 68 -4.31 -8.08 9.45
CA ILE A 68 -3.55 -8.80 10.47
C ILE A 68 -2.25 -9.34 9.87
N ALA A 69 -2.34 -9.96 8.69
CA ALA A 69 -1.15 -10.49 8.02
C ALA A 69 -0.20 -9.38 7.62
N TYR A 70 -0.72 -8.24 7.19
CA TYR A 70 0.08 -7.08 6.83
C TYR A 70 0.87 -6.56 8.03
N ASP A 71 0.21 -6.40 9.17
CA ASP A 71 0.87 -5.94 10.38
C ASP A 71 1.95 -6.93 10.81
N GLU A 72 1.66 -8.22 10.70
CA GLU A 72 2.65 -9.24 11.04
C GLU A 72 3.84 -9.19 10.10
N ALA A 73 3.60 -8.94 8.82
CA ALA A 73 4.67 -8.84 7.83
C ALA A 73 5.64 -7.72 8.21
N ILE A 74 5.08 -6.56 8.57
CA ILE A 74 5.91 -5.43 8.98
C ILE A 74 6.73 -5.79 10.22
N ARG A 75 6.10 -6.39 11.21
CA ARG A 75 6.81 -6.79 12.45
C ARG A 75 7.89 -7.83 12.17
N SER A 76 7.69 -8.65 11.16
CA SER A 76 8.66 -9.70 10.80
C SER A 76 9.83 -9.18 9.98
N GLY A 77 9.76 -7.93 9.53
CA GLY A 77 10.85 -7.34 8.75
C GLY A 77 10.66 -7.37 7.26
N VAL A 78 9.47 -7.75 6.78
CA VAL A 78 9.16 -7.63 5.36
C VAL A 78 9.08 -6.15 5.01
N LYS A 79 9.75 -5.76 3.94
CA LYS A 79 9.80 -4.36 3.52
C LYS A 79 8.61 -4.02 2.67
N ILE A 80 8.04 -2.85 2.92
CA ILE A 80 6.85 -2.37 2.21
C ILE A 80 7.25 -1.18 1.35
N PHE A 81 6.88 -1.23 0.09
CA PHE A 81 7.08 -0.11 -0.82
C PHE A 81 5.75 0.26 -1.45
N CYS A 82 5.39 1.52 -1.34
CA CYS A 82 4.16 2.05 -1.93
C CYS A 82 4.52 3.18 -2.87
N TYR A 83 4.08 3.09 -4.11
CA TYR A 83 4.33 4.13 -5.10
C TYR A 83 3.03 4.49 -5.78
N ASN A 84 2.84 5.78 -6.05
CA ASN A 84 1.79 6.15 -6.97
C ASN A 84 2.35 6.13 -8.38
N CYS A 85 1.49 6.26 -9.37
CA CYS A 85 1.87 6.14 -10.76
C CYS A 85 1.42 7.37 -11.52
N LYS A 86 2.22 7.75 -12.50
CA LYS A 86 1.86 8.79 -13.45
C LYS A 86 1.27 8.12 -14.66
N LEU A 87 0.05 8.52 -15.02
CA LEU A 87 -0.68 7.91 -16.12
C LEU A 87 -0.59 8.80 -17.34
N SER A 88 -0.36 8.18 -18.50
CA SER A 88 -0.37 8.89 -19.76
C SER A 88 -1.19 8.08 -20.76
N ASN A 89 -1.38 8.64 -21.95
CA ASN A 89 -2.15 7.94 -22.99
C ASN A 89 -1.45 6.68 -23.46
N LYS A 90 -0.18 6.56 -23.23
CA LYS A 90 0.61 5.47 -23.79
C LYS A 90 1.15 4.49 -22.78
N ASP A 91 1.37 4.93 -21.54
CA ASP A 91 1.98 4.04 -20.56
C ASP A 91 1.68 4.47 -19.13
N ILE A 92 2.14 3.65 -18.20
CA ILE A 92 2.06 3.89 -16.77
C ILE A 92 3.49 3.89 -16.26
N LYS A 93 3.88 4.94 -15.54
CA LYS A 93 5.22 5.04 -14.99
C LYS A 93 5.16 5.25 -13.49
N LEU A 94 6.12 4.71 -12.77
CA LEU A 94 6.27 5.02 -11.37
C LEU A 94 6.48 6.50 -11.21
N ASN A 95 5.77 7.11 -10.28
CA ASN A 95 5.86 8.54 -10.07
C ASN A 95 6.65 8.84 -8.80
N ARG A 96 6.09 8.54 -7.64
CA ARG A 96 6.79 8.80 -6.39
C ARG A 96 6.36 7.82 -5.31
N GLN A 97 7.25 7.66 -4.34
CA GLN A 97 6.94 6.86 -3.16
C GLN A 97 5.96 7.64 -2.28
N ILE A 98 4.99 6.94 -1.74
CA ILE A 98 4.00 7.57 -0.86
C ILE A 98 4.05 6.91 0.50
N ASN A 99 3.57 7.65 1.49
CA ASN A 99 3.54 7.15 2.85
C ASN A 99 2.44 6.10 3.01
N TYR A 100 2.63 5.22 3.96
CA TYR A 100 1.66 4.18 4.24
C TYR A 100 1.51 3.99 5.75
N GLU A 101 0.39 3.41 6.08
CA GLU A 101 0.05 3.13 7.44
C GLU A 101 0.62 1.80 7.90
#